data_4769398e0a5a9451f0302f48d0c1160a
#
_entry.id   4769398e0a5a9451f0302f48d0c1160a
#
_cell.length_a   1.000
_cell.length_b   1.000
_cell.length_c   1.000
_cell.angle_alpha   90.00
_cell.angle_beta   90.00
_cell.angle_gamma   90.00
#
_symmetry.space_group_name_H-M   'P 1'
#
loop_
_entity.id
_entity.type
_entity.pdbx_description
1 polymer ?
#
loop_
_entity_poly.entity_id
_entity_poly.type
_entity_poly.pdbx_seq_one_letter_code
_entity_poly.pdbx_strand_id
1 'polypeptide(L)'
;MLDGLVVEPEEGVQRTALLQLSHGMSEYKERYLPFMEFMAEHGVVCVIHDHRGHGKSVKSEQDLGFMYGAGGAGLVEDLFQVTVWAKKEYPDLPFILMGHSMGSLVVRTYAKEHDRELDALIVCGSPSKNYLRPLGAAVGHAEAAVLGDEHR
;
A
#
# COMPACT_ATOMS: atom_id res chain seq x y z
N MET A 1 10.86 -7.22 6.81
CA MET A 1 10.19 -6.32 7.79
C MET A 1 9.57 -5.20 6.98
N LEU A 2 8.32 -4.83 7.26
CA LEU A 2 7.68 -3.67 6.61
C LEU A 2 8.10 -2.40 7.35
N ASP A 3 8.43 -1.35 6.61
CA ASP A 3 8.72 -0.03 7.13
C ASP A 3 7.49 0.85 6.98
N GLY A 4 7.00 1.42 8.08
CA GLY A 4 5.75 2.17 8.13
C GLY A 4 5.92 3.58 8.67
N LEU A 5 4.90 4.40 8.48
CA LEU A 5 4.79 5.77 8.96
C LEU A 5 3.38 5.99 9.50
N VAL A 6 3.29 6.67 10.64
CA VAL A 6 2.04 7.13 11.24
C VAL A 6 2.10 8.65 11.40
N VAL A 7 1.00 9.31 11.06
CA VAL A 7 0.78 10.73 11.36
C VAL A 7 -0.51 10.85 12.14
N GLU A 8 -0.42 11.41 13.32
CA GLU A 8 -1.55 11.61 14.23
C GLU A 8 -1.93 13.09 14.32
N PRO A 9 -3.22 13.38 14.60
CA PRO A 9 -3.64 14.71 14.99
C PRO A 9 -2.85 15.25 16.20
N GLU A 10 -2.62 16.56 16.22
CA GLU A 10 -1.99 17.22 17.35
C GLU A 10 -2.78 17.04 18.66
N GLU A 11 -2.10 17.22 19.78
CA GLU A 11 -2.74 17.15 21.10
C GLU A 11 -3.88 18.18 21.19
N GLY A 12 -5.06 17.70 21.61
CA GLY A 12 -6.28 18.49 21.70
C GLY A 12 -7.18 18.42 20.45
N VAL A 13 -6.72 17.91 19.34
CA VAL A 13 -7.55 17.63 18.17
C VAL A 13 -8.26 16.28 18.34
N GLN A 14 -9.59 16.26 18.22
CA GLN A 14 -10.37 15.03 18.34
C GLN A 14 -10.06 14.09 17.17
N ARG A 15 -9.68 12.85 17.47
CA ARG A 15 -9.53 11.80 16.47
C ARG A 15 -10.89 11.32 15.98
N THR A 16 -11.13 11.34 14.67
CA THR A 16 -12.42 11.07 14.04
C THR A 16 -12.43 9.84 13.14
N ALA A 17 -11.29 9.46 12.59
CA ALA A 17 -11.14 8.29 11.72
C ALA A 17 -9.70 7.79 11.69
N LEU A 18 -9.55 6.54 11.26
CA LEU A 18 -8.27 5.89 10.93
C LEU A 18 -8.21 5.67 9.42
N LEU A 19 -7.23 6.28 8.75
CA LEU A 19 -6.99 6.14 7.32
C LEU A 19 -5.72 5.34 7.07
N GLN A 20 -5.83 4.18 6.46
CA GLN A 20 -4.68 3.42 5.97
C GLN A 20 -4.50 3.64 4.47
N LEU A 21 -3.26 3.90 4.05
CA LEU A 21 -2.88 4.21 2.68
C LEU A 21 -2.08 3.08 2.06
N SER A 22 -2.34 2.81 0.78
CA SER A 22 -1.61 1.86 -0.07
C SER A 22 -1.11 2.61 -1.30
N HIS A 23 0.20 2.82 -1.41
CA HIS A 23 0.84 3.62 -2.44
C HIS A 23 0.94 2.92 -3.80
N GLY A 24 1.31 3.68 -4.84
CA GLY A 24 1.49 3.19 -6.20
C GLY A 24 2.82 2.47 -6.44
N MET A 25 2.99 1.94 -7.67
CA MET A 25 4.24 1.36 -8.11
C MET A 25 5.35 2.43 -8.17
N SER A 26 6.56 2.06 -7.80
CA SER A 26 7.73 2.97 -7.77
C SER A 26 7.54 4.22 -6.89
N GLU A 27 6.64 4.13 -5.92
CA GLU A 27 6.43 5.14 -4.89
C GLU A 27 6.97 4.65 -3.53
N TYR A 28 6.92 5.51 -2.53
CA TYR A 28 7.34 5.25 -1.15
C TYR A 28 6.48 6.09 -0.19
N LYS A 29 6.41 5.68 1.05
CA LYS A 29 5.49 6.24 2.06
C LYS A 29 5.67 7.74 2.32
N GLU A 30 6.92 8.25 2.32
CA GLU A 30 7.19 9.66 2.63
C GLU A 30 6.58 10.61 1.58
N ARG A 31 6.29 10.14 0.38
CA ARG A 31 5.59 10.92 -0.66
C ARG A 31 4.19 11.34 -0.22
N TYR A 32 3.57 10.58 0.67
CA TYR A 32 2.22 10.85 1.17
C TYR A 32 2.21 11.75 2.41
N LEU A 33 3.35 12.08 2.97
CA LEU A 33 3.46 12.85 4.21
C LEU A 33 2.66 14.17 4.19
N PRO A 34 2.74 15.03 3.14
CA PRO A 34 1.94 16.26 3.12
C PRO A 34 0.42 16.01 3.13
N PHE A 35 -0.02 14.94 2.49
CA PHE A 35 -1.44 14.53 2.52
C PHE A 35 -1.84 14.01 3.90
N MET A 36 -0.99 13.20 4.54
CA MET A 36 -1.24 12.65 5.86
C MET A 36 -1.28 13.76 6.94
N GLU A 37 -0.38 14.74 6.84
CA GLU A 37 -0.36 15.91 7.72
C GLU A 37 -1.65 16.73 7.58
N PHE A 38 -2.07 17.02 6.33
CA PHE A 38 -3.35 17.68 6.07
C PHE A 38 -4.54 16.91 6.68
N MET A 39 -4.58 15.59 6.53
CA MET A 39 -5.64 14.76 7.11
C MET A 39 -5.60 14.77 8.65
N ALA A 40 -4.39 14.76 9.23
CA ALA A 40 -4.22 14.83 10.68
C ALA A 40 -4.70 16.15 11.28
N GLU A 41 -4.46 17.29 10.61
CA GLU A 41 -5.03 18.59 10.99
C GLU A 41 -6.57 18.56 11.07
N HIS A 42 -7.21 17.63 10.34
CA HIS A 42 -8.66 17.42 10.31
C HIS A 42 -9.13 16.25 11.18
N GLY A 43 -8.29 15.78 12.10
CA GLY A 43 -8.65 14.75 13.07
C GLY A 43 -8.51 13.31 12.57
N VAL A 44 -7.88 13.07 11.42
CA VAL A 44 -7.72 11.72 10.87
C VAL A 44 -6.33 11.17 11.20
N VAL A 45 -6.28 10.03 11.88
CA VAL A 45 -5.04 9.27 12.06
C VAL A 45 -4.69 8.59 10.75
N CYS A 46 -3.50 8.81 10.21
CA CYS A 46 -3.04 8.24 8.95
C CYS A 46 -1.92 7.23 9.15
N VAL A 47 -2.05 6.08 8.50
CA VAL A 47 -1.07 4.99 8.51
C VAL A 47 -0.71 4.62 7.08
N ILE A 48 0.57 4.47 6.79
CA ILE A 48 1.09 3.97 5.51
C ILE A 48 2.31 3.09 5.75
N HIS A 49 2.54 2.12 4.89
CA HIS A 49 3.81 1.36 4.86
C HIS A 49 4.36 1.32 3.43
N ASP A 50 5.66 1.19 3.31
CA ASP A 50 6.28 0.83 2.03
C ASP A 50 5.92 -0.60 1.69
N HIS A 51 5.36 -0.82 0.51
CA HIS A 51 5.11 -2.16 0.00
C HIS A 51 6.42 -2.96 -0.08
N ARG A 52 6.35 -4.28 0.04
CA ARG A 52 7.51 -5.14 -0.23
C ARG A 52 8.12 -4.79 -1.57
N GLY A 53 9.45 -4.75 -1.64
CA GLY A 53 10.18 -4.32 -2.83
C GLY A 53 10.15 -2.81 -3.10
N HIS A 54 9.64 -1.99 -2.17
CA HIS A 54 9.57 -0.53 -2.31
C HIS A 54 10.15 0.18 -1.08
N GLY A 55 10.60 1.41 -1.28
CA GLY A 55 11.08 2.29 -0.23
C GLY A 55 12.08 1.60 0.70
N LYS A 56 11.80 1.59 2.00
CA LYS A 56 12.64 0.93 3.03
C LYS A 56 12.19 -0.50 3.37
N SER A 57 11.14 -1.02 2.73
CA SER A 57 10.68 -2.41 2.86
C SER A 57 11.43 -3.36 1.93
N VAL A 58 12.72 -3.12 1.72
CA VAL A 58 13.67 -3.95 0.97
C VAL A 58 14.79 -4.43 1.89
N LYS A 59 15.48 -5.51 1.52
CA LYS A 59 16.68 -5.99 2.25
C LYS A 59 17.93 -5.23 1.83
N SER A 60 17.97 -4.79 0.58
CA SER A 60 19.04 -3.99 0.00
C SER A 60 18.48 -3.10 -1.12
N GLU A 61 19.21 -2.07 -1.53
CA GLU A 61 18.79 -1.19 -2.64
C GLU A 61 18.64 -1.95 -3.98
N GLN A 62 19.39 -3.04 -4.16
CA GLN A 62 19.30 -3.90 -5.34
C GLN A 62 17.98 -4.66 -5.42
N ASP A 63 17.28 -4.80 -4.29
CA ASP A 63 15.99 -5.51 -4.21
C ASP A 63 14.78 -4.60 -4.56
N LEU A 64 15.01 -3.35 -4.95
CA LEU A 64 13.92 -2.47 -5.36
C LEU A 64 13.15 -3.07 -6.55
N GLY A 65 11.83 -3.20 -6.38
CA GLY A 65 10.95 -3.87 -7.34
C GLY A 65 10.81 -5.38 -7.15
N PHE A 66 11.63 -6.01 -6.29
CA PHE A 66 11.58 -7.45 -6.03
C PHE A 66 10.53 -7.81 -4.98
N MET A 67 9.53 -8.58 -5.36
CA MET A 67 8.39 -8.94 -4.50
C MET A 67 8.63 -10.18 -3.61
N TYR A 68 9.86 -10.66 -3.51
CA TYR A 68 10.28 -11.82 -2.68
C TYR A 68 9.41 -13.06 -2.90
N GLY A 69 9.04 -13.35 -4.16
CA GLY A 69 8.30 -14.54 -4.55
C GLY A 69 6.80 -14.57 -4.21
N ALA A 70 6.28 -13.57 -3.47
CA ALA A 70 4.89 -13.57 -3.05
C ALA A 70 3.93 -12.83 -4.00
N GLY A 71 4.48 -12.06 -4.95
CA GLY A 71 3.68 -11.33 -5.94
C GLY A 71 2.59 -10.45 -5.33
N GLY A 72 1.50 -10.28 -6.07
CA GLY A 72 0.37 -9.43 -5.64
C GLY A 72 -0.35 -9.93 -4.38
N ALA A 73 -0.40 -11.24 -4.14
CA ALA A 73 -0.99 -11.80 -2.92
C ALA A 73 -0.24 -11.35 -1.66
N GLY A 74 1.09 -11.26 -1.75
CA GLY A 74 1.90 -10.78 -0.64
C GLY A 74 1.66 -9.31 -0.29
N LEU A 75 1.32 -8.47 -1.27
CA LEU A 75 0.95 -7.07 -1.02
C LEU A 75 -0.36 -6.96 -0.21
N VAL A 76 -1.33 -7.82 -0.49
CA VAL A 76 -2.62 -7.87 0.22
C VAL A 76 -2.41 -8.35 1.65
N GLU A 77 -1.62 -9.40 1.85
CA GLU A 77 -1.28 -9.94 3.17
C GLU A 77 -0.55 -8.90 4.03
N ASP A 78 0.46 -8.23 3.47
CA ASP A 78 1.18 -7.16 4.17
C ASP A 78 0.25 -6.02 4.59
N LEU A 79 -0.65 -5.61 3.67
CA LEU A 79 -1.65 -4.58 3.94
C LEU A 79 -2.56 -5.00 5.09
N PHE A 80 -3.01 -6.26 5.12
CA PHE A 80 -3.85 -6.80 6.19
C PHE A 80 -3.12 -6.83 7.54
N GLN A 81 -1.85 -7.22 7.57
CA GLN A 81 -1.04 -7.20 8.79
C GLN A 81 -0.96 -5.79 9.39
N VAL A 82 -0.79 -4.77 8.53
CA VAL A 82 -0.79 -3.36 8.96
C VAL A 82 -2.18 -2.94 9.45
N THR A 83 -3.26 -3.38 8.80
CA THR A 83 -4.63 -3.14 9.25
C THR A 83 -4.88 -3.69 10.66
N VAL A 84 -4.49 -4.94 10.90
CA VAL A 84 -4.65 -5.58 12.21
C VAL A 84 -3.91 -4.80 13.30
N TRP A 85 -2.68 -4.39 13.01
CA TRP A 85 -1.91 -3.55 13.91
C TRP A 85 -2.58 -2.19 14.15
N ALA A 86 -2.96 -1.48 13.09
CA ALA A 86 -3.54 -0.14 13.17
C ALA A 86 -4.87 -0.13 13.95
N LYS A 87 -5.75 -1.09 13.69
CA LYS A 87 -7.02 -1.24 14.43
C LYS A 87 -6.82 -1.60 15.90
N LYS A 88 -5.74 -2.28 16.24
CA LYS A 88 -5.39 -2.56 17.64
C LYS A 88 -4.92 -1.30 18.37
N GLU A 89 -4.14 -0.45 17.71
CA GLU A 89 -3.66 0.81 18.29
C GLU A 89 -4.77 1.88 18.36
N TYR A 90 -5.76 1.83 17.43
CA TYR A 90 -6.85 2.80 17.30
C TYR A 90 -8.22 2.09 17.20
N PRO A 91 -8.67 1.37 18.26
CA PRO A 91 -9.79 0.42 18.16
C PRO A 91 -11.16 1.05 17.93
N ASP A 92 -11.34 2.30 18.35
CA ASP A 92 -12.66 2.96 18.36
C ASP A 92 -12.89 3.89 17.16
N LEU A 93 -11.94 3.94 16.22
CA LEU A 93 -12.02 4.80 15.06
C LEU A 93 -12.62 4.08 13.85
N PRO A 94 -13.55 4.72 13.12
CA PRO A 94 -13.97 4.24 11.80
C PRO A 94 -12.75 4.03 10.89
N PHE A 95 -12.68 2.87 10.24
CA PHE A 95 -11.52 2.48 9.43
C PHE A 95 -11.75 2.70 7.94
N ILE A 96 -10.91 3.53 7.35
CA ILE A 96 -10.93 3.88 5.93
C ILE A 96 -9.68 3.33 5.27
N LEU A 97 -9.83 2.60 4.18
CA LEU A 97 -8.71 2.11 3.37
C LEU A 97 -8.65 2.85 2.04
N MET A 98 -7.50 3.44 1.72
CA MET A 98 -7.28 4.17 0.46
C MET A 98 -6.13 3.56 -0.33
N GLY A 99 -6.34 3.34 -1.63
CA GLY A 99 -5.29 2.90 -2.56
C GLY A 99 -5.15 3.80 -3.77
N HIS A 100 -3.91 4.12 -4.12
CA HIS A 100 -3.56 4.91 -5.30
C HIS A 100 -2.85 4.06 -6.35
N SER A 101 -3.23 4.17 -7.63
CA SER A 101 -2.58 3.49 -8.76
C SER A 101 -2.46 1.97 -8.53
N MET A 102 -1.26 1.39 -8.44
CA MET A 102 -1.05 -0.01 -8.07
C MET A 102 -1.73 -0.33 -6.73
N GLY A 103 -1.60 0.53 -5.72
CA GLY A 103 -2.26 0.38 -4.42
C GLY A 103 -3.79 0.28 -4.55
N SER A 104 -4.39 0.92 -5.56
CA SER A 104 -5.82 0.81 -5.82
C SER A 104 -6.24 -0.62 -6.23
N LEU A 105 -5.36 -1.37 -6.89
CA LEU A 105 -5.60 -2.79 -7.21
C LEU A 105 -5.44 -3.65 -5.96
N VAL A 106 -4.46 -3.32 -5.10
CA VAL A 106 -4.23 -4.02 -3.82
C VAL A 106 -5.45 -3.88 -2.92
N VAL A 107 -5.94 -2.64 -2.67
CA VAL A 107 -7.10 -2.42 -1.79
C VAL A 107 -8.40 -3.01 -2.33
N ARG A 108 -8.57 -3.07 -3.65
CA ARG A 108 -9.72 -3.76 -4.27
C ARG A 108 -9.66 -5.27 -4.10
N THR A 109 -8.45 -5.86 -4.10
CA THR A 109 -8.27 -7.28 -3.82
C THR A 109 -8.46 -7.55 -2.34
N TYR A 110 -7.89 -6.70 -1.47
CA TYR A 110 -8.12 -6.72 -0.04
C TYR A 110 -9.61 -6.73 0.32
N ALA A 111 -10.42 -5.84 -0.28
CA ALA A 111 -11.84 -5.73 0.00
C ALA A 111 -12.65 -6.99 -0.39
N LYS A 112 -12.14 -7.88 -1.24
CA LYS A 112 -12.81 -9.16 -1.54
C LYS A 112 -12.69 -10.18 -0.41
N GLU A 113 -11.64 -10.06 0.40
CA GLU A 113 -11.30 -11.02 1.45
C GLU A 113 -11.59 -10.46 2.85
N HIS A 114 -11.52 -9.13 2.99
CA HIS A 114 -11.54 -8.42 4.26
C HIS A 114 -12.52 -7.23 4.28
N ASP A 115 -13.64 -7.29 3.54
CA ASP A 115 -14.64 -6.21 3.45
C ASP A 115 -15.22 -5.83 4.82
N ARG A 116 -15.34 -6.80 5.72
CA ARG A 116 -15.86 -6.58 7.09
C ARG A 116 -14.97 -5.71 7.96
N GLU A 117 -13.71 -5.54 7.58
CA GLU A 117 -12.78 -4.66 8.29
C GLU A 117 -12.99 -3.18 7.95
N LEU A 118 -13.71 -2.87 6.87
CA LEU A 118 -13.79 -1.55 6.26
C LEU A 118 -15.09 -0.84 6.60
N ASP A 119 -14.99 0.41 7.05
CA ASP A 119 -16.11 1.36 7.08
C ASP A 119 -16.20 2.13 5.75
N ALA A 120 -15.07 2.38 5.08
CA ALA A 120 -15.03 2.98 3.76
C ALA A 120 -13.81 2.53 2.94
N LEU A 121 -13.96 2.55 1.60
CA LEU A 121 -12.91 2.25 0.65
C LEU A 121 -12.77 3.37 -0.36
N ILE A 122 -11.55 3.91 -0.51
CA ILE A 122 -11.21 4.94 -1.50
C ILE A 122 -10.28 4.34 -2.55
N VAL A 123 -10.71 4.36 -3.81
CA VAL A 123 -9.97 3.82 -4.95
C VAL A 123 -9.60 4.97 -5.87
N CYS A 124 -8.32 5.35 -5.90
CA CYS A 124 -7.82 6.51 -6.63
C CYS A 124 -6.89 6.09 -7.76
N GLY A 125 -7.06 6.67 -8.96
CA GLY A 125 -6.18 6.46 -10.09
C GLY A 125 -6.06 4.98 -10.53
N SER A 126 -7.15 4.20 -10.40
CA SER A 126 -7.13 2.76 -10.68
C SER A 126 -6.83 2.49 -12.15
N PRO A 127 -5.79 1.71 -12.48
CA PRO A 127 -5.49 1.36 -13.86
C PRO A 127 -6.66 0.62 -14.53
N SER A 128 -6.99 1.03 -15.75
CA SER A 128 -7.97 0.35 -16.58
C SER A 128 -7.40 -0.93 -17.22
N LYS A 129 -8.23 -1.74 -17.88
CA LYS A 129 -7.78 -2.90 -18.66
C LYS A 129 -6.76 -2.43 -19.72
N ASN A 130 -5.53 -2.90 -19.60
CA ASN A 130 -4.50 -2.69 -20.62
C ASN A 130 -4.44 -3.92 -21.52
N TYR A 131 -4.92 -3.81 -22.75
CA TYR A 131 -4.91 -4.90 -23.73
C TYR A 131 -3.49 -5.28 -24.20
N LEU A 132 -2.50 -4.41 -23.99
CA LEU A 132 -1.10 -4.69 -24.29
C LEU A 132 -0.34 -5.39 -23.14
N ARG A 133 -0.98 -5.57 -21.99
CA ARG A 133 -0.39 -6.25 -20.83
C ARG A 133 0.16 -7.66 -21.14
N PRO A 134 -0.52 -8.51 -21.94
CA PRO A 134 0.04 -9.82 -22.31
C PRO A 134 1.33 -9.71 -23.09
N LEU A 135 1.47 -8.70 -23.95
CA LEU A 135 2.68 -8.47 -24.74
C LEU A 135 3.83 -8.00 -23.84
N GLY A 136 3.57 -7.05 -22.93
CA GLY A 136 4.55 -6.59 -21.94
C GLY A 136 5.01 -7.70 -21.00
N ALA A 137 4.08 -8.55 -20.54
CA ALA A 137 4.42 -9.72 -19.74
C ALA A 137 5.28 -10.74 -20.50
N ALA A 138 4.98 -10.98 -21.78
CA ALA A 138 5.77 -11.87 -22.62
C ALA A 138 7.23 -11.36 -22.82
N VAL A 139 7.40 -10.05 -23.02
CA VAL A 139 8.73 -9.42 -23.11
C VAL A 139 9.47 -9.55 -21.76
N GLY A 140 8.83 -9.21 -20.65
CA GLY A 140 9.45 -9.33 -19.33
C GLY A 140 9.83 -10.78 -18.94
N HIS A 141 9.01 -11.78 -19.33
CA HIS A 141 9.36 -13.18 -19.13
C HIS A 141 10.55 -13.62 -20.01
N ALA A 142 10.63 -13.11 -21.25
CA ALA A 142 11.75 -13.40 -22.13
C ALA A 142 13.06 -12.78 -21.61
N GLU A 143 13.00 -11.54 -21.10
CA GLU A 143 14.15 -10.88 -20.45
C GLU A 143 14.60 -11.64 -19.20
N ALA A 144 13.67 -12.03 -18.31
CA ALA A 144 13.98 -12.81 -17.12
C ALA A 144 14.60 -14.17 -17.45
N ALA A 145 14.15 -14.83 -18.53
CA ALA A 145 14.72 -16.11 -18.98
C ALA A 145 16.15 -15.97 -19.50
N VAL A 146 16.53 -14.80 -20.04
CA VAL A 146 17.86 -14.55 -20.61
C VAL A 146 18.81 -13.95 -19.58
N LEU A 147 18.34 -13.05 -18.72
CA LEU A 147 19.16 -12.26 -17.80
C LEU A 147 19.07 -12.73 -16.33
N GLY A 148 18.12 -13.62 -16.01
CA GLY A 148 17.80 -14.03 -14.65
C GLY A 148 16.80 -13.08 -13.96
N ASP A 149 16.12 -13.58 -12.94
CA ASP A 149 15.05 -12.84 -12.20
C ASP A 149 15.59 -11.63 -11.42
N GLU A 150 16.89 -11.53 -11.21
CA GLU A 150 17.52 -10.47 -10.41
C GLU A 150 17.78 -9.16 -11.18
N HIS A 151 17.48 -9.12 -12.48
CA HIS A 151 17.70 -7.95 -13.35
C HIS A 151 16.40 -7.18 -13.67
N ARG A 152 15.40 -7.25 -12.78
CA ARG A 152 14.14 -6.50 -12.90
C ARG A 152 14.13 -5.28 -12.04
#